data_a956f68371ec4c1c79b7635ae460e7ec
#
_entry.id   a956f68371ec4c1c79b7635ae460e7ec
#
_cell.length_a   1.000
_cell.length_b   1.000
_cell.length_c   1.000
_cell.angle_alpha   90.00
_cell.angle_beta   90.00
_cell.angle_gamma   90.00
#
_symmetry.space_group_name_H-M   'P 1'
#
loop_
_entity.id
_entity.type
_entity.pdbx_description
1 polymer ?
#
loop_
_entity_poly.entity_id
_entity_poly.type
_entity_poly.pdbx_seq_one_letter_code
_entity_poly.pdbx_strand_id
1 'polypeptide(L)'
;IKAAKRANDTVYRISGYNYSARQQNTDYFAARYRKYIAKNKVNPNQILFLSEREPEKNGNLMLVKKWFEENEPEVEITTFINTKTVDQLRKKELRDCAFKCATSAVIILEDFYPQLHSIQKRSETKIVQLWHACGAFKTFGLTRMGKQFLVRQTSMNHRNYDLVPVSSDTVRDIYAEAFGISGSKVQALGVPRTDLLFDWDYEEKKREELYGKYPILKENRVILFAPTFRGDGNKDAYYPLEAFDVNHFMERQPEDTVLILKNHPFVKQKFTVDAQWQDRVLDLSGEEHINDLMLISNLLITDYSSSVFEAAILELPMLFYAFDEKEYMDSRDFYFDYSQFTPGPVVTDFEALCEESAAMLQNIVSAN
;
A
#
# COMPACT_ATOMS: atom_id res chain seq x y z
N ILE A 1 -19.15 -31.68 1.07
CA ILE A 1 -18.94 -30.61 2.06
C ILE A 1 -17.81 -30.98 3.04
N LYS A 2 -17.82 -32.17 3.70
CA LYS A 2 -16.76 -32.58 4.65
C LYS A 2 -15.40 -32.79 3.99
N ALA A 3 -15.33 -33.29 2.76
CA ALA A 3 -14.08 -33.50 2.02
C ALA A 3 -13.48 -32.16 1.54
N ALA A 4 -14.31 -31.22 1.08
CA ALA A 4 -13.88 -29.87 0.70
C ALA A 4 -13.35 -29.06 1.91
N LYS A 5 -13.97 -29.25 3.09
CA LYS A 5 -13.52 -28.65 4.35
C LYS A 5 -12.13 -29.18 4.75
N ARG A 6 -11.89 -30.52 4.63
CA ARG A 6 -10.58 -31.13 4.93
C ARG A 6 -9.47 -30.69 3.96
N ALA A 7 -9.76 -30.55 2.68
CA ALA A 7 -8.79 -30.07 1.69
C ALA A 7 -8.39 -28.61 1.95
N ASN A 8 -9.36 -27.75 2.27
CA ASN A 8 -9.08 -26.37 2.67
C ASN A 8 -8.27 -26.31 3.98
N ASP A 9 -8.62 -27.09 5.01
CA ASP A 9 -7.87 -27.16 6.28
C ASP A 9 -6.41 -27.58 6.07
N THR A 10 -6.12 -28.40 5.05
CA THR A 10 -4.75 -28.85 4.72
C THR A 10 -3.94 -27.73 4.05
N VAL A 11 -4.53 -27.02 3.10
CA VAL A 11 -3.87 -25.88 2.40
C VAL A 11 -3.53 -24.75 3.39
N TYR A 12 -4.44 -24.45 4.32
CA TYR A 12 -4.20 -23.41 5.33
C TYR A 12 -3.24 -23.84 6.44
N ARG A 13 -3.12 -25.12 6.75
CA ARG A 13 -2.08 -25.64 7.67
C ARG A 13 -0.69 -25.45 7.11
N ILE A 14 -0.50 -25.59 5.79
CA ILE A 14 0.79 -25.38 5.11
C ILE A 14 1.16 -23.92 5.13
N SER A 15 0.18 -22.98 5.04
CA SER A 15 0.41 -21.52 5.11
C SER A 15 0.59 -20.97 6.53
N GLY A 16 0.51 -21.82 7.57
CA GLY A 16 0.62 -21.41 8.98
C GLY A 16 -0.57 -20.62 9.53
N TYR A 17 -1.68 -20.51 8.78
CA TYR A 17 -2.92 -19.92 9.25
C TYR A 17 -3.77 -20.95 9.98
N ASN A 18 -4.28 -20.61 11.16
CA ASN A 18 -5.28 -21.44 11.86
C ASN A 18 -6.66 -21.23 11.22
N TYR A 19 -6.90 -21.89 10.08
CA TYR A 19 -8.14 -21.77 9.29
C TYR A 19 -9.39 -22.00 10.14
N SER A 20 -9.36 -22.95 11.04
CA SER A 20 -10.50 -23.29 11.91
C SER A 20 -10.85 -22.11 12.84
N ALA A 21 -9.88 -21.44 13.46
CA ALA A 21 -10.14 -20.28 14.30
C ALA A 21 -10.62 -19.06 13.47
N ARG A 22 -10.02 -18.85 12.29
CA ARG A 22 -10.45 -17.80 11.36
C ARG A 22 -11.90 -17.99 10.93
N GLN A 23 -12.28 -19.20 10.50
CA GLN A 23 -13.66 -19.49 10.10
C GLN A 23 -14.62 -19.35 11.26
N GLN A 24 -14.28 -19.87 12.44
CA GLN A 24 -15.13 -19.76 13.65
C GLN A 24 -15.36 -18.29 14.03
N ASN A 25 -14.34 -17.44 13.96
CA ASN A 25 -14.45 -16.02 14.27
C ASN A 25 -15.24 -15.27 13.20
N THR A 26 -15.06 -15.60 11.92
CA THR A 26 -15.86 -15.06 10.81
C THR A 26 -17.34 -15.43 10.96
N ASP A 27 -17.65 -16.69 11.23
CA ASP A 27 -19.02 -17.16 11.44
C ASP A 27 -19.66 -16.52 12.68
N TYR A 28 -18.87 -16.36 13.75
CA TYR A 28 -19.32 -15.67 14.95
C TYR A 28 -19.64 -14.20 14.68
N PHE A 29 -18.77 -13.47 13.98
CA PHE A 29 -19.00 -12.09 13.56
C PHE A 29 -20.29 -11.99 12.75
N ALA A 30 -20.47 -12.82 11.72
CA ALA A 30 -21.65 -12.81 10.87
C ALA A 30 -22.94 -13.10 11.65
N ALA A 31 -22.90 -14.04 12.62
CA ALA A 31 -24.04 -14.33 13.49
C ALA A 31 -24.38 -13.15 14.40
N ARG A 32 -23.37 -12.42 14.92
CA ARG A 32 -23.59 -11.23 15.74
C ARG A 32 -24.13 -10.07 14.92
N TYR A 33 -23.58 -9.84 13.74
CA TYR A 33 -24.08 -8.84 12.81
C TYR A 33 -25.56 -9.04 12.52
N ARG A 34 -25.97 -10.27 12.11
CA ARG A 34 -27.39 -10.61 11.89
C ARG A 34 -28.27 -10.32 13.10
N LYS A 35 -27.79 -10.62 14.32
CA LYS A 35 -28.52 -10.33 15.55
C LYS A 35 -28.69 -8.82 15.78
N TYR A 36 -27.64 -8.03 15.48
CA TYR A 36 -27.66 -6.60 15.69
C TYR A 36 -28.53 -5.88 14.67
N ILE A 37 -28.49 -6.25 13.39
CA ILE A 37 -29.37 -5.66 12.39
C ILE A 37 -30.87 -5.93 12.66
N ALA A 38 -31.20 -7.04 13.30
CA ALA A 38 -32.59 -7.36 13.68
C ALA A 38 -33.11 -6.48 14.84
N LYS A 39 -32.20 -5.87 15.64
CA LYS A 39 -32.57 -5.17 16.88
C LYS A 39 -32.27 -3.68 16.87
N ASN A 40 -31.41 -3.22 15.97
CA ASN A 40 -30.96 -1.84 15.93
C ASN A 40 -31.23 -1.25 14.54
N LYS A 41 -31.56 0.02 14.51
CA LYS A 41 -31.60 0.81 13.26
C LYS A 41 -30.20 1.28 12.90
N VAL A 42 -30.00 1.62 11.64
CA VAL A 42 -28.80 2.36 11.20
C VAL A 42 -28.90 3.78 11.74
N ASN A 43 -27.82 4.29 12.30
CA ASN A 43 -27.68 5.71 12.59
C ASN A 43 -27.24 6.41 11.30
N PRO A 44 -28.09 7.26 10.68
CA PRO A 44 -27.79 7.86 9.39
C PRO A 44 -26.58 8.81 9.43
N ASN A 45 -26.22 9.31 10.61
CA ASN A 45 -25.10 10.24 10.78
C ASN A 45 -23.80 9.53 11.23
N GLN A 46 -23.80 8.19 11.35
CA GLN A 46 -22.63 7.47 11.84
C GLN A 46 -21.75 6.94 10.70
N ILE A 47 -20.46 7.29 10.75
CA ILE A 47 -19.41 6.75 9.89
C ILE A 47 -18.48 5.86 10.73
N LEU A 48 -18.20 4.67 10.23
CA LEU A 48 -17.21 3.74 10.81
C LEU A 48 -15.94 3.71 9.95
N PHE A 49 -14.81 4.09 10.53
CA PHE A 49 -13.48 3.87 9.96
C PHE A 49 -12.92 2.54 10.45
N LEU A 50 -12.60 1.65 9.51
CA LEU A 50 -12.31 0.24 9.77
C LEU A 50 -10.97 -0.17 9.16
N SER A 51 -10.06 -0.74 9.99
CA SER A 51 -8.77 -1.26 9.54
C SER A 51 -8.29 -2.46 10.37
N GLU A 52 -7.61 -3.44 9.71
CA GLU A 52 -6.89 -4.56 10.36
C GLU A 52 -5.40 -4.25 10.59
N ARG A 53 -4.96 -3.04 10.34
CA ARG A 53 -3.60 -2.56 10.63
C ARG A 53 -3.65 -1.14 11.19
N GLU A 54 -2.55 -0.70 11.77
CA GLU A 54 -2.39 0.72 12.12
C GLU A 54 -2.34 1.51 10.83
N PRO A 55 -3.28 2.43 10.60
CA PRO A 55 -3.28 3.23 9.39
C PRO A 55 -2.16 4.27 9.45
N GLU A 56 -1.56 4.57 8.33
CA GLU A 56 -0.58 5.64 8.20
C GLU A 56 -1.25 7.00 8.51
N LYS A 57 -0.55 7.87 9.25
CA LYS A 57 -1.06 9.20 9.65
C LYS A 57 -1.53 10.02 8.43
N ASN A 58 -0.78 9.95 7.34
CA ASN A 58 -1.06 10.61 6.07
C ASN A 58 -1.60 9.63 5.01
N GLY A 59 -2.11 8.46 5.43
CA GLY A 59 -2.77 7.49 4.57
C GLY A 59 -4.20 7.90 4.24
N ASN A 60 -4.77 7.26 3.23
CA ASN A 60 -6.11 7.57 2.71
C ASN A 60 -7.17 7.58 3.81
N LEU A 61 -7.16 6.56 4.69
CA LEU A 61 -8.17 6.42 5.74
C LEU A 61 -8.14 7.58 6.73
N MET A 62 -6.93 7.97 7.16
CA MET A 62 -6.77 9.00 8.19
C MET A 62 -7.00 10.41 7.65
N LEU A 63 -6.67 10.69 6.40
CA LEU A 63 -6.95 11.97 5.76
C LEU A 63 -8.46 12.18 5.60
N VAL A 64 -9.18 11.18 5.13
CA VAL A 64 -10.65 11.25 5.02
C VAL A 64 -11.29 11.39 6.40
N LYS A 65 -10.80 10.65 7.41
CA LYS A 65 -11.28 10.76 8.79
C LYS A 65 -11.10 12.18 9.32
N LYS A 66 -9.89 12.73 9.17
CA LYS A 66 -9.55 14.09 9.60
C LYS A 66 -10.46 15.13 8.93
N TRP A 67 -10.68 14.99 7.62
CA TRP A 67 -11.56 15.90 6.89
C TRP A 67 -12.97 15.93 7.47
N PHE A 68 -13.57 14.77 7.78
CA PHE A 68 -14.89 14.70 8.42
C PHE A 68 -14.89 15.33 9.82
N GLU A 69 -13.84 15.10 10.62
CA GLU A 69 -13.72 15.69 11.96
C GLU A 69 -13.65 17.23 11.94
N GLU A 70 -13.05 17.80 10.88
CA GLU A 70 -12.87 19.24 10.75
C GLU A 70 -14.05 19.95 10.06
N ASN A 71 -14.75 19.26 9.16
CA ASN A 71 -15.74 19.91 8.28
C ASN A 71 -17.19 19.48 8.52
N GLU A 72 -17.43 18.34 9.17
CA GLU A 72 -18.77 17.76 9.34
C GLU A 72 -19.05 17.45 10.83
N PRO A 73 -19.23 18.46 11.70
CA PRO A 73 -19.35 18.27 13.14
C PRO A 73 -20.59 17.48 13.58
N GLU A 74 -21.62 17.39 12.72
CA GLU A 74 -22.84 16.60 13.00
C GLU A 74 -22.66 15.10 12.72
N VAL A 75 -21.53 14.70 12.11
CA VAL A 75 -21.23 13.30 11.81
C VAL A 75 -20.62 12.62 13.03
N GLU A 76 -21.22 11.51 13.44
CA GLU A 76 -20.68 10.65 14.50
C GLU A 76 -19.60 9.74 13.94
N ILE A 77 -18.34 10.06 14.22
CA ILE A 77 -17.20 9.26 13.81
C ILE A 77 -16.92 8.16 14.83
N THR A 78 -16.96 6.93 14.37
CA THR A 78 -16.53 5.76 15.14
C THR A 78 -15.35 5.07 14.44
N THR A 79 -14.53 4.39 15.21
CA THR A 79 -13.37 3.66 14.70
C THR A 79 -13.35 2.23 15.20
N PHE A 80 -12.88 1.31 14.37
CA PHE A 80 -12.45 -0.01 14.77
C PHE A 80 -11.14 -0.34 14.06
N ILE A 81 -10.06 0.09 14.67
CA ILE A 81 -8.69 -0.11 14.18
C ILE A 81 -8.04 -1.14 15.09
N ASN A 82 -7.47 -2.19 14.51
CA ASN A 82 -6.72 -3.18 15.24
C ASN A 82 -5.65 -3.84 14.35
N THR A 83 -4.57 -4.29 14.97
CA THR A 83 -3.45 -4.94 14.27
C THR A 83 -3.51 -6.46 14.29
N LYS A 84 -4.66 -7.00 14.71
CA LYS A 84 -4.88 -8.44 14.81
C LYS A 84 -5.66 -8.95 13.61
N THR A 85 -5.27 -10.08 13.10
CA THR A 85 -6.07 -10.83 12.13
C THR A 85 -7.33 -11.40 12.78
N VAL A 86 -8.36 -11.73 11.99
CA VAL A 86 -9.66 -12.17 12.49
C VAL A 86 -9.59 -13.40 13.43
N ASP A 87 -8.63 -14.29 13.21
CA ASP A 87 -8.40 -15.48 14.06
C ASP A 87 -7.84 -15.13 15.45
N GLN A 88 -7.19 -13.98 15.59
CA GLN A 88 -6.63 -13.47 16.84
C GLN A 88 -7.61 -12.59 17.63
N LEU A 89 -8.73 -12.18 17.02
CA LEU A 89 -9.72 -11.34 17.69
C LEU A 89 -10.49 -12.13 18.75
N ARG A 90 -10.61 -11.52 19.93
CA ARG A 90 -11.46 -12.06 21.01
C ARG A 90 -12.94 -11.84 20.71
N LYS A 91 -13.82 -12.67 21.29
CA LYS A 91 -15.26 -12.57 21.08
C LYS A 91 -15.87 -11.20 21.46
N LYS A 92 -15.23 -10.46 22.39
CA LYS A 92 -15.65 -9.10 22.75
C LYS A 92 -15.35 -8.13 21.59
N GLU A 93 -14.16 -8.20 21.01
CA GLU A 93 -13.73 -7.36 19.88
C GLU A 93 -14.59 -7.65 18.63
N LEU A 94 -14.87 -8.92 18.33
CA LEU A 94 -15.75 -9.30 17.23
C LEU A 94 -17.19 -8.80 17.43
N ARG A 95 -17.70 -8.78 18.67
CA ARG A 95 -19.03 -8.22 18.98
C ARG A 95 -19.09 -6.72 18.79
N ASP A 96 -18.07 -6.01 19.25
CA ASP A 96 -17.95 -4.56 19.08
C ASP A 96 -17.89 -4.19 17.60
N CYS A 97 -17.01 -4.84 16.84
CA CYS A 97 -16.91 -4.65 15.39
C CYS A 97 -18.23 -4.92 14.68
N ALA A 98 -18.89 -6.07 14.98
CA ALA A 98 -20.16 -6.43 14.38
C ALA A 98 -21.28 -5.44 14.73
N PHE A 99 -21.29 -4.89 15.95
CA PHE A 99 -22.25 -3.87 16.37
C PHE A 99 -22.05 -2.57 15.58
N LYS A 100 -20.81 -2.07 15.53
CA LYS A 100 -20.46 -0.84 14.78
C LYS A 100 -20.79 -1.00 13.29
N CYS A 101 -20.45 -2.12 12.67
CA CYS A 101 -20.84 -2.42 11.28
C CYS A 101 -22.36 -2.47 11.06
N ALA A 102 -23.11 -2.93 12.07
CA ALA A 102 -24.57 -3.07 11.97
C ALA A 102 -25.32 -1.75 12.16
N THR A 103 -24.72 -0.76 12.79
CA THR A 103 -25.35 0.52 13.13
C THR A 103 -24.87 1.71 12.28
N SER A 104 -23.73 1.58 11.61
CA SER A 104 -23.19 2.68 10.80
C SER A 104 -23.86 2.79 9.44
N ALA A 105 -24.14 4.03 9.01
CA ALA A 105 -24.63 4.32 7.67
C ALA A 105 -23.52 4.17 6.61
N VAL A 106 -22.29 4.54 6.95
CA VAL A 106 -21.13 4.42 6.07
C VAL A 106 -20.02 3.67 6.79
N ILE A 107 -19.36 2.75 6.08
CA ILE A 107 -18.14 2.09 6.51
C ILE A 107 -17.05 2.45 5.51
N ILE A 108 -15.96 3.03 5.99
CA ILE A 108 -14.81 3.43 5.17
C ILE A 108 -13.60 2.58 5.55
N LEU A 109 -12.92 2.04 4.54
CA LEU A 109 -11.72 1.20 4.68
C LEU A 109 -10.74 1.46 3.54
N GLU A 110 -9.46 1.18 3.79
CA GLU A 110 -8.38 1.30 2.78
C GLU A 110 -7.73 -0.04 2.46
N ASP A 111 -8.13 -1.10 3.15
CA ASP A 111 -7.62 -2.45 2.96
C ASP A 111 -8.74 -3.48 2.83
N PHE A 112 -8.33 -4.71 2.48
CA PHE A 112 -9.22 -5.85 2.50
C PHE A 112 -9.63 -6.19 3.93
N TYR A 113 -10.93 -6.20 4.21
CA TYR A 113 -11.48 -6.56 5.52
C TYR A 113 -12.35 -7.81 5.41
N PRO A 114 -11.82 -9.02 5.73
CA PRO A 114 -12.47 -10.30 5.43
C PRO A 114 -13.88 -10.46 5.98
N GLN A 115 -14.14 -9.93 7.19
CA GLN A 115 -15.43 -10.10 7.87
C GLN A 115 -16.58 -9.45 7.11
N LEU A 116 -16.34 -8.32 6.42
CA LEU A 116 -17.37 -7.63 5.63
C LEU A 116 -17.88 -8.48 4.45
N HIS A 117 -17.05 -9.42 3.98
CA HIS A 117 -17.41 -10.29 2.86
C HIS A 117 -18.18 -11.56 3.28
N SER A 118 -18.27 -11.80 4.60
CA SER A 118 -19.02 -12.92 5.19
C SER A 118 -20.47 -12.58 5.53
N ILE A 119 -20.87 -11.33 5.35
CA ILE A 119 -22.20 -10.82 5.72
C ILE A 119 -22.98 -10.36 4.49
N GLN A 120 -24.32 -10.47 4.60
CA GLN A 120 -25.24 -9.73 3.77
C GLN A 120 -25.49 -8.39 4.45
N LYS A 121 -24.87 -7.34 3.94
CA LYS A 121 -25.03 -5.99 4.50
C LYS A 121 -26.43 -5.45 4.27
N ARG A 122 -26.83 -4.50 5.09
CA ARG A 122 -28.07 -3.74 4.89
C ARG A 122 -28.00 -2.85 3.65
N SER A 123 -29.14 -2.58 3.04
CA SER A 123 -29.26 -1.61 1.93
C SER A 123 -28.90 -0.18 2.35
N GLU A 124 -29.21 0.16 3.61
CA GLU A 124 -28.96 1.48 4.20
C GLU A 124 -27.47 1.72 4.52
N THR A 125 -26.69 0.66 4.67
CA THR A 125 -25.24 0.79 4.93
C THR A 125 -24.47 0.81 3.61
N LYS A 126 -23.62 1.81 3.43
CA LYS A 126 -22.69 1.91 2.30
C LYS A 126 -21.27 1.56 2.72
N ILE A 127 -20.53 0.87 1.86
CA ILE A 127 -19.13 0.52 2.08
C ILE A 127 -18.29 1.23 1.02
N VAL A 128 -17.38 2.09 1.49
CA VAL A 128 -16.42 2.82 0.67
C VAL A 128 -15.05 2.19 0.84
N GLN A 129 -14.45 1.74 -0.26
CA GLN A 129 -13.10 1.20 -0.29
C GLN A 129 -12.14 2.21 -0.91
N LEU A 130 -11.31 2.84 -0.10
CA LEU A 130 -10.32 3.83 -0.57
C LEU A 130 -9.11 3.17 -1.26
N TRP A 131 -8.84 1.91 -0.92
CA TRP A 131 -7.65 1.18 -1.30
C TRP A 131 -6.36 1.90 -0.85
N HIS A 132 -5.21 1.33 -1.19
CA HIS A 132 -3.90 1.83 -0.75
C HIS A 132 -2.90 2.00 -1.91
N ALA A 133 -3.36 2.00 -3.15
CA ALA A 133 -2.55 2.29 -4.33
C ALA A 133 -3.13 3.48 -5.09
N CYS A 134 -2.28 4.36 -5.58
CA CYS A 134 -2.69 5.52 -6.38
C CYS A 134 -3.19 5.08 -7.76
N GLY A 135 -2.56 4.09 -8.38
CA GLY A 135 -2.92 3.57 -9.68
C GLY A 135 -3.08 2.05 -9.68
N ALA A 136 -3.00 1.46 -10.87
CA ALA A 136 -3.04 0.02 -11.09
C ALA A 136 -1.74 -0.43 -11.77
N PHE A 137 -0.86 -1.08 -11.04
CA PHE A 137 0.41 -1.57 -11.55
C PHE A 137 0.45 -3.09 -11.52
N LYS A 138 0.55 -3.69 -10.34
CA LYS A 138 0.47 -5.15 -10.13
C LYS A 138 -0.98 -5.61 -10.02
N THR A 139 -1.29 -6.81 -10.50
CA THR A 139 -2.61 -7.41 -10.33
C THR A 139 -2.96 -7.61 -8.86
N PHE A 140 -4.21 -7.38 -8.50
CA PHE A 140 -4.71 -7.49 -7.13
C PHE A 140 -6.15 -8.02 -7.11
N GLY A 141 -6.65 -8.30 -5.91
CA GLY A 141 -8.03 -8.79 -5.76
C GLY A 141 -8.28 -10.09 -6.51
N LEU A 142 -9.34 -10.13 -7.30
CA LEU A 142 -9.76 -11.31 -8.06
C LEU A 142 -8.94 -11.56 -9.34
N THR A 143 -8.22 -10.56 -9.83
CA THR A 143 -7.36 -10.67 -11.02
C THR A 143 -5.97 -11.18 -10.71
N ARG A 144 -5.61 -11.34 -9.44
CA ARG A 144 -4.31 -11.89 -9.04
C ARG A 144 -4.20 -13.35 -9.43
N MET A 145 -3.48 -13.62 -10.53
CA MET A 145 -3.25 -14.94 -11.11
C MET A 145 -1.84 -15.45 -10.79
N GLY A 146 -1.47 -15.55 -9.55
CA GLY A 146 -0.23 -16.24 -9.18
C GLY A 146 -0.42 -17.76 -9.06
N LYS A 147 0.60 -18.56 -9.36
CA LYS A 147 0.59 -20.04 -9.23
C LYS A 147 0.17 -20.54 -7.84
N GLN A 148 0.18 -19.68 -6.84
CA GLN A 148 -0.15 -20.02 -5.44
C GLN A 148 -1.56 -19.60 -5.00
N PHE A 149 -2.26 -18.75 -5.76
CA PHE A 149 -3.56 -18.22 -5.35
C PHE A 149 -4.63 -18.45 -6.41
N LEU A 150 -5.27 -19.62 -6.37
CA LEU A 150 -6.53 -19.83 -7.08
C LEU A 150 -7.62 -18.99 -6.42
N VAL A 151 -7.77 -17.74 -6.81
CA VAL A 151 -8.93 -16.94 -6.43
C VAL A 151 -10.13 -17.51 -7.18
N ARG A 152 -11.07 -18.10 -6.45
CA ARG A 152 -12.30 -18.61 -7.09
C ARG A 152 -13.12 -17.43 -7.59
N GLN A 153 -13.54 -17.45 -8.85
CA GLN A 153 -14.46 -16.47 -9.44
C GLN A 153 -15.78 -16.34 -8.64
N THR A 154 -16.13 -17.36 -7.87
CA THR A 154 -17.29 -17.39 -6.95
C THR A 154 -17.00 -16.78 -5.58
N SER A 155 -15.80 -16.26 -5.34
CA SER A 155 -15.48 -15.61 -4.07
C SER A 155 -16.37 -14.38 -3.87
N MET A 156 -16.86 -14.20 -2.64
CA MET A 156 -17.57 -12.99 -2.23
C MET A 156 -16.63 -11.87 -1.80
N ASN A 157 -15.32 -12.13 -1.77
CA ASN A 157 -14.32 -11.12 -1.42
C ASN A 157 -14.45 -9.89 -2.34
N HIS A 158 -14.31 -8.71 -1.76
CA HIS A 158 -14.40 -7.40 -2.43
C HIS A 158 -15.80 -7.01 -2.99
N ARG A 159 -16.76 -7.92 -3.08
CA ARG A 159 -18.05 -7.67 -3.78
C ARG A 159 -19.04 -6.80 -3.02
N ASN A 160 -18.78 -6.47 -1.76
CA ASN A 160 -19.69 -5.68 -0.91
C ASN A 160 -19.47 -4.15 -1.00
N TYR A 161 -18.51 -3.69 -1.79
CA TYR A 161 -18.23 -2.26 -1.93
C TYR A 161 -19.35 -1.56 -2.72
N ASP A 162 -19.71 -0.36 -2.29
CA ASP A 162 -20.68 0.51 -2.97
C ASP A 162 -20.01 1.64 -3.72
N LEU A 163 -18.85 2.10 -3.23
CA LEU A 163 -18.01 3.13 -3.86
C LEU A 163 -16.56 2.77 -3.72
N VAL A 164 -15.83 2.91 -4.81
CA VAL A 164 -14.36 2.81 -4.85
C VAL A 164 -13.84 4.03 -5.60
N PRO A 165 -13.30 5.06 -4.90
CA PRO A 165 -12.61 6.16 -5.55
C PRO A 165 -11.29 5.68 -6.13
N VAL A 166 -10.97 6.17 -7.33
CA VAL A 166 -9.72 5.87 -8.04
C VAL A 166 -9.14 7.14 -8.66
N SER A 167 -7.86 7.11 -9.02
CA SER A 167 -7.12 8.28 -9.53
C SER A 167 -7.62 8.78 -10.88
N SER A 168 -8.10 7.90 -11.76
CA SER A 168 -8.52 8.27 -13.11
C SER A 168 -9.50 7.27 -13.71
N ASP A 169 -10.17 7.68 -14.80
CA ASP A 169 -11.05 6.79 -15.57
C ASP A 169 -10.30 5.61 -16.19
N THR A 170 -9.01 5.77 -16.50
CA THR A 170 -8.17 4.71 -17.08
C THR A 170 -8.10 3.46 -16.19
N VAL A 171 -8.12 3.63 -14.87
CA VAL A 171 -8.01 2.48 -13.94
C VAL A 171 -9.36 1.97 -13.44
N ARG A 172 -10.48 2.60 -13.80
CA ARG A 172 -11.83 2.22 -13.33
C ARG A 172 -12.17 0.76 -13.63
N ASP A 173 -12.01 0.34 -14.87
CA ASP A 173 -12.38 -1.02 -15.29
C ASP A 173 -11.46 -2.06 -14.65
N ILE A 174 -10.19 -1.73 -14.46
CA ILE A 174 -9.22 -2.57 -13.75
C ILE A 174 -9.68 -2.81 -12.30
N TYR A 175 -10.06 -1.76 -11.58
CA TYR A 175 -10.54 -1.89 -10.20
C TYR A 175 -11.89 -2.60 -10.11
N ALA A 176 -12.78 -2.35 -11.07
CA ALA A 176 -14.07 -3.03 -11.14
C ALA A 176 -13.88 -4.56 -11.34
N GLU A 177 -12.99 -4.98 -12.23
CA GLU A 177 -12.64 -6.36 -12.45
C GLU A 177 -11.94 -6.98 -11.23
N ALA A 178 -10.93 -6.29 -10.67
CA ALA A 178 -10.18 -6.75 -9.51
C ALA A 178 -11.06 -6.97 -8.29
N PHE A 179 -12.11 -6.17 -8.12
CA PHE A 179 -13.07 -6.34 -7.02
C PHE A 179 -14.32 -7.13 -7.41
N GLY A 180 -14.51 -7.45 -8.68
CA GLY A 180 -15.67 -8.18 -9.17
C GLY A 180 -16.98 -7.43 -8.93
N ILE A 181 -16.98 -6.11 -9.11
CA ILE A 181 -18.12 -5.19 -8.92
C ILE A 181 -18.45 -4.46 -10.21
N SER A 182 -19.64 -3.83 -10.26
CA SER A 182 -20.01 -2.98 -11.40
C SER A 182 -19.08 -1.77 -11.52
N GLY A 183 -18.65 -1.43 -12.74
CA GLY A 183 -17.87 -0.21 -13.02
C GLY A 183 -18.56 1.08 -12.56
N SER A 184 -19.90 1.10 -12.43
CA SER A 184 -20.64 2.25 -11.88
C SER A 184 -20.32 2.56 -10.41
N LYS A 185 -19.74 1.59 -9.67
CA LYS A 185 -19.30 1.74 -8.28
C LYS A 185 -17.87 2.24 -8.16
N VAL A 186 -17.12 2.23 -9.25
CA VAL A 186 -15.74 2.74 -9.29
C VAL A 186 -15.78 4.11 -9.97
N GLN A 187 -15.29 5.13 -9.28
CA GLN A 187 -15.40 6.52 -9.73
C GLN A 187 -14.04 7.22 -9.66
N ALA A 188 -13.72 7.97 -10.71
CA ALA A 188 -12.50 8.77 -10.79
C ALA A 188 -12.63 10.04 -9.93
N LEU A 189 -12.49 9.91 -8.63
CA LEU A 189 -12.63 10.98 -7.64
C LEU A 189 -11.27 11.42 -7.04
N GLY A 190 -10.18 10.81 -7.48
CA GLY A 190 -8.87 10.99 -6.87
C GLY A 190 -8.58 9.97 -5.76
N VAL A 191 -7.39 10.09 -5.18
CA VAL A 191 -6.90 9.26 -4.08
C VAL A 191 -6.49 10.19 -2.93
N PRO A 192 -7.10 10.12 -1.74
CA PRO A 192 -6.98 11.16 -0.71
C PRO A 192 -5.53 11.54 -0.35
N ARG A 193 -4.63 10.56 -0.25
CA ARG A 193 -3.24 10.85 0.12
C ARG A 193 -2.45 11.62 -0.94
N THR A 194 -2.92 11.64 -2.20
CA THR A 194 -2.25 12.41 -3.25
C THR A 194 -2.53 13.90 -3.14
N ASP A 195 -3.55 14.33 -2.40
CA ASP A 195 -3.84 15.75 -2.16
C ASP A 195 -2.65 16.45 -1.50
N LEU A 196 -1.90 15.74 -0.64
CA LEU A 196 -0.70 16.26 0.02
C LEU A 196 0.45 16.57 -0.96
N LEU A 197 0.45 15.96 -2.14
CA LEU A 197 1.46 16.20 -3.17
C LEU A 197 1.13 17.43 -4.04
N PHE A 198 0.00 18.09 -3.80
CA PHE A 198 -0.44 19.34 -4.41
C PHE A 198 -0.60 20.46 -3.36
N ASP A 199 -0.29 20.17 -2.09
CA ASP A 199 -0.38 21.12 -0.99
C ASP A 199 1.00 21.75 -0.72
N TRP A 200 1.23 22.96 -1.25
CA TRP A 200 2.48 23.70 -1.11
C TRP A 200 2.87 23.95 0.34
N ASP A 201 1.91 24.26 1.21
CA ASP A 201 2.18 24.53 2.62
C ASP A 201 2.65 23.25 3.34
N TYR A 202 2.04 22.10 2.98
CA TYR A 202 2.50 20.80 3.46
C TYR A 202 3.90 20.47 2.96
N GLU A 203 4.14 20.64 1.67
CA GLU A 203 5.42 20.34 1.03
C GLU A 203 6.56 21.18 1.64
N GLU A 204 6.39 22.51 1.74
CA GLU A 204 7.39 23.43 2.30
C GLU A 204 7.70 23.05 3.76
N LYS A 205 6.67 22.89 4.58
CA LYS A 205 6.81 22.47 5.97
C LYS A 205 7.53 21.12 6.11
N LYS A 206 7.21 20.17 5.25
CA LYS A 206 7.81 18.84 5.30
C LYS A 206 9.26 18.85 4.87
N ARG A 207 9.62 19.64 3.85
CA ARG A 207 11.01 19.88 3.43
C ARG A 207 11.82 20.48 4.57
N GLU A 208 11.29 21.53 5.25
CA GLU A 208 11.96 22.14 6.40
C GLU A 208 12.16 21.15 7.54
N GLU A 209 11.14 20.35 7.87
CA GLU A 209 11.23 19.32 8.91
C GLU A 209 12.33 18.30 8.59
N LEU A 210 12.37 17.79 7.34
CA LEU A 210 13.35 16.79 6.91
C LEU A 210 14.76 17.38 6.86
N TYR A 211 14.95 18.60 6.36
CA TYR A 211 16.25 19.28 6.36
C TYR A 211 16.72 19.64 7.77
N GLY A 212 15.79 19.96 8.68
CA GLY A 212 16.12 20.16 10.09
C GLY A 212 16.60 18.88 10.78
N LYS A 213 15.99 17.75 10.43
CA LYS A 213 16.35 16.44 10.98
C LYS A 213 17.60 15.84 10.33
N TYR A 214 17.76 16.05 9.02
CA TYR A 214 18.85 15.52 8.20
C TYR A 214 19.50 16.65 7.39
N PRO A 215 20.33 17.54 8.00
CA PRO A 215 20.87 18.73 7.33
C PRO A 215 21.65 18.45 6.05
N ILE A 216 22.30 17.29 5.95
CA ILE A 216 23.06 16.88 4.77
C ILE A 216 22.20 16.81 3.50
N LEU A 217 20.90 16.55 3.61
CA LEU A 217 19.99 16.43 2.47
C LEU A 217 19.71 17.77 1.79
N LYS A 218 19.96 18.90 2.48
CA LYS A 218 19.69 20.24 1.95
C LYS A 218 20.72 20.68 0.92
N GLU A 219 21.97 20.32 1.15
CA GLU A 219 23.12 20.83 0.38
C GLU A 219 23.60 19.84 -0.70
N ASN A 220 22.98 18.66 -0.77
CA ASN A 220 23.41 17.55 -1.62
C ASN A 220 22.29 17.05 -2.52
N ARG A 221 22.67 16.39 -3.61
CA ARG A 221 21.73 15.68 -4.48
C ARG A 221 21.31 14.37 -3.81
N VAL A 222 20.02 14.14 -3.78
CA VAL A 222 19.43 13.02 -3.04
C VAL A 222 18.93 11.94 -4.00
N ILE A 223 19.47 10.74 -3.88
CA ILE A 223 18.92 9.52 -4.50
C ILE A 223 18.09 8.80 -3.46
N LEU A 224 16.83 8.52 -3.77
CA LEU A 224 15.96 7.66 -2.99
C LEU A 224 15.94 6.26 -3.59
N PHE A 225 16.56 5.29 -2.93
CA PHE A 225 16.50 3.88 -3.30
C PHE A 225 15.38 3.18 -2.54
N ALA A 226 14.29 2.85 -3.25
CA ALA A 226 13.07 2.31 -2.67
C ALA A 226 12.59 1.05 -3.41
N PRO A 227 13.28 -0.10 -3.22
CA PRO A 227 12.96 -1.34 -3.91
C PRO A 227 11.74 -2.04 -3.31
N THR A 228 11.09 -2.88 -4.13
CA THR A 228 10.05 -3.79 -3.69
C THR A 228 10.67 -5.02 -3.00
N PHE A 229 9.98 -5.56 -2.00
CA PHE A 229 10.38 -6.81 -1.37
C PHE A 229 10.07 -8.03 -2.26
N ARG A 230 10.79 -9.13 -2.03
CA ARG A 230 10.55 -10.47 -2.54
C ARG A 230 9.92 -11.34 -1.45
N GLY A 231 9.33 -12.48 -1.81
CA GLY A 231 8.61 -13.36 -0.88
C GLY A 231 7.11 -13.08 -0.75
N ASP A 232 6.42 -13.85 0.10
CA ASP A 232 4.95 -13.89 0.20
C ASP A 232 4.39 -13.05 1.37
N GLY A 233 4.95 -11.86 1.60
CA GLY A 233 4.48 -10.91 2.61
C GLY A 233 5.34 -10.88 3.88
N ASN A 234 4.77 -10.42 5.00
CA ASN A 234 5.53 -10.05 6.20
C ASN A 234 6.39 -11.18 6.83
N LYS A 235 6.10 -12.46 6.54
CA LYS A 235 6.79 -13.58 7.20
C LYS A 235 8.15 -13.90 6.58
N ASP A 236 8.27 -13.73 5.28
CA ASP A 236 9.41 -14.13 4.45
C ASP A 236 9.85 -13.04 3.48
N ALA A 237 9.42 -11.80 3.72
CA ALA A 237 9.83 -10.66 2.92
C ALA A 237 11.33 -10.40 3.05
N TYR A 238 12.00 -10.28 1.93
CA TYR A 238 13.43 -9.95 1.83
C TYR A 238 13.72 -9.09 0.61
N TYR A 239 14.86 -8.45 0.58
CA TYR A 239 15.50 -7.92 -0.61
C TYR A 239 16.84 -8.63 -0.77
N PRO A 240 17.21 -9.10 -1.99
CA PRO A 240 18.52 -9.73 -2.23
C PRO A 240 19.61 -8.66 -2.16
N LEU A 241 20.23 -8.52 -0.98
CA LEU A 241 21.21 -7.43 -0.70
C LEU A 241 22.42 -7.49 -1.63
N GLU A 242 22.75 -8.66 -2.14
CA GLU A 242 23.81 -8.89 -3.12
C GLU A 242 23.53 -8.26 -4.48
N ALA A 243 22.28 -7.93 -4.77
CA ALA A 243 21.90 -7.26 -6.01
C ALA A 243 22.18 -5.74 -5.97
N PHE A 244 22.50 -5.18 -4.81
CA PHE A 244 22.79 -3.76 -4.67
C PHE A 244 23.91 -3.52 -3.67
N ASP A 245 25.14 -3.44 -4.16
CA ASP A 245 26.31 -3.07 -3.34
C ASP A 245 26.32 -1.55 -3.12
N VAL A 246 25.93 -1.14 -1.90
CA VAL A 246 25.85 0.27 -1.51
C VAL A 246 27.22 0.95 -1.62
N ASN A 247 28.29 0.28 -1.24
CA ASN A 247 29.63 0.88 -1.21
C ASN A 247 30.14 1.11 -2.62
N HIS A 248 30.06 0.12 -3.48
CA HIS A 248 30.43 0.26 -4.88
C HIS A 248 29.53 1.27 -5.62
N PHE A 249 28.22 1.28 -5.32
CA PHE A 249 27.31 2.27 -5.88
C PHE A 249 27.74 3.71 -5.54
N MET A 250 28.07 3.98 -4.27
CA MET A 250 28.52 5.30 -3.81
C MET A 250 29.85 5.74 -4.41
N GLU A 251 30.76 4.82 -4.69
CA GLU A 251 32.05 5.10 -5.39
C GLU A 251 31.83 5.62 -6.82
N ARG A 252 30.72 5.22 -7.45
CA ARG A 252 30.37 5.59 -8.82
C ARG A 252 29.53 6.87 -8.92
N GLN A 253 29.05 7.42 -7.80
CA GLN A 253 28.21 8.61 -7.78
C GLN A 253 29.05 9.90 -7.58
N PRO A 254 28.55 11.04 -8.04
CA PRO A 254 29.15 12.35 -7.74
C PRO A 254 29.35 12.59 -6.24
N GLU A 255 30.38 13.37 -5.90
CA GLU A 255 30.78 13.62 -4.50
C GLU A 255 29.70 14.27 -3.64
N ASP A 256 28.81 15.06 -4.24
CA ASP A 256 27.68 15.73 -3.59
C ASP A 256 26.40 14.87 -3.57
N THR A 257 26.49 13.55 -3.73
CA THR A 257 25.35 12.65 -3.70
C THR A 257 25.14 12.07 -2.30
N VAL A 258 23.90 12.10 -1.83
CA VAL A 258 23.44 11.37 -0.63
C VAL A 258 22.45 10.30 -1.07
N LEU A 259 22.62 9.09 -0.56
CA LEU A 259 21.74 7.95 -0.81
C LEU A 259 20.81 7.72 0.39
N ILE A 260 19.52 7.78 0.16
CA ILE A 260 18.50 7.32 1.13
C ILE A 260 18.10 5.88 0.79
N LEU A 261 18.29 4.97 1.72
CA LEU A 261 17.80 3.59 1.65
C LEU A 261 16.40 3.53 2.29
N LYS A 262 15.41 3.11 1.50
CA LYS A 262 14.02 3.02 1.92
C LYS A 262 13.45 1.65 1.60
N ASN A 263 13.89 0.63 2.34
CA ASN A 263 13.32 -0.70 2.24
C ASN A 263 11.84 -0.73 2.65
N HIS A 264 11.10 -1.65 2.06
CA HIS A 264 9.73 -1.92 2.48
C HIS A 264 9.69 -2.33 3.97
N PRO A 265 8.70 -1.90 4.77
CA PRO A 265 8.62 -2.20 6.21
C PRO A 265 8.69 -3.69 6.59
N PHE A 266 8.36 -4.59 5.66
CA PHE A 266 8.45 -6.03 5.87
C PHE A 266 9.89 -6.55 5.81
N VAL A 267 10.81 -5.87 5.12
CA VAL A 267 12.22 -6.24 5.02
C VAL A 267 12.94 -5.85 6.30
N LYS A 268 13.56 -6.83 6.97
CA LYS A 268 14.30 -6.61 8.23
C LYS A 268 15.81 -6.59 8.03
N GLN A 269 16.26 -7.03 6.85
CA GLN A 269 17.67 -7.01 6.47
C GLN A 269 18.13 -5.57 6.28
N LYS A 270 19.41 -5.31 6.61
CA LYS A 270 20.05 -4.01 6.42
C LYS A 270 21.23 -4.16 5.50
N PHE A 271 21.46 -3.13 4.69
CA PHE A 271 22.66 -3.02 3.89
C PHE A 271 23.89 -2.77 4.77
N THR A 272 25.05 -3.27 4.32
CA THR A 272 26.33 -2.96 4.95
C THR A 272 26.88 -1.69 4.31
N VAL A 273 27.19 -0.70 5.14
CA VAL A 273 27.73 0.59 4.71
C VAL A 273 29.09 0.80 5.35
N ASP A 274 30.13 0.98 4.53
CA ASP A 274 31.48 1.23 4.99
C ASP A 274 31.60 2.59 5.70
N ALA A 275 32.57 2.72 6.61
CA ALA A 275 32.75 3.90 7.43
C ALA A 275 32.88 5.20 6.62
N GLN A 276 33.48 5.12 5.45
CA GLN A 276 33.67 6.29 4.56
C GLN A 276 32.35 6.84 3.97
N TRP A 277 31.27 6.03 3.96
CA TRP A 277 29.98 6.42 3.38
C TRP A 277 28.89 6.70 4.42
N GLN A 278 29.15 6.44 5.72
CA GLN A 278 28.14 6.55 6.78
C GLN A 278 27.50 7.94 6.88
N ASP A 279 28.23 8.98 6.54
CA ASP A 279 27.71 10.36 6.53
C ASP A 279 26.86 10.67 5.29
N ARG A 280 26.95 9.86 4.22
CA ARG A 280 26.26 10.08 2.94
C ARG A 280 25.23 9.00 2.58
N VAL A 281 25.06 7.99 3.43
CA VAL A 281 24.08 6.91 3.25
C VAL A 281 23.18 6.86 4.47
N LEU A 282 21.90 7.17 4.28
CA LEU A 282 20.90 7.23 5.34
C LEU A 282 19.90 6.08 5.20
N ASP A 283 19.85 5.13 6.15
CA ASP A 283 18.79 4.11 6.20
C ASP A 283 17.55 4.67 6.93
N LEU A 284 16.59 5.16 6.15
CA LEU A 284 15.32 5.71 6.65
C LEU A 284 14.15 4.73 6.46
N SER A 285 14.43 3.44 6.36
CA SER A 285 13.43 2.39 6.09
C SER A 285 12.29 2.35 7.11
N GLY A 286 12.56 2.62 8.39
CA GLY A 286 11.59 2.57 9.48
C GLY A 286 11.08 3.93 9.97
N GLU A 287 11.61 5.04 9.47
CA GLU A 287 11.42 6.35 10.11
C GLU A 287 10.46 7.27 9.36
N GLU A 288 10.70 7.48 8.06
CA GLU A 288 9.98 8.47 7.26
C GLU A 288 9.03 7.82 6.25
N HIS A 289 7.98 8.52 5.86
CA HIS A 289 7.10 8.06 4.79
C HIS A 289 7.78 8.26 3.43
N ILE A 290 7.57 7.30 2.50
CA ILE A 290 8.21 7.36 1.17
C ILE A 290 7.81 8.62 0.39
N ASN A 291 6.56 9.04 0.46
CA ASN A 291 6.08 10.24 -0.25
C ASN A 291 6.77 11.52 0.28
N ASP A 292 7.02 11.58 1.60
CA ASP A 292 7.73 12.73 2.21
C ASP A 292 9.19 12.77 1.75
N LEU A 293 9.83 11.60 1.63
CA LEU A 293 11.19 11.49 1.10
C LEU A 293 11.27 11.84 -0.39
N MET A 294 10.24 11.56 -1.18
CA MET A 294 10.18 11.96 -2.59
C MET A 294 10.21 13.49 -2.75
N LEU A 295 9.63 14.25 -1.81
CA LEU A 295 9.62 15.72 -1.85
C LEU A 295 11.03 16.33 -1.85
N ILE A 296 12.01 15.64 -1.27
CA ILE A 296 13.40 16.12 -1.15
C ILE A 296 14.39 15.36 -2.04
N SER A 297 13.91 14.46 -2.89
CA SER A 297 14.74 13.62 -3.73
C SER A 297 14.89 14.19 -5.12
N ASN A 298 16.06 13.98 -5.73
CA ASN A 298 16.34 14.36 -7.12
C ASN A 298 16.17 13.18 -8.08
N LEU A 299 16.28 11.94 -7.57
CA LEU A 299 16.13 10.72 -8.35
C LEU A 299 15.52 9.62 -7.47
N LEU A 300 14.48 8.96 -7.98
CA LEU A 300 13.97 7.72 -7.41
C LEU A 300 14.54 6.52 -8.16
N ILE A 301 15.25 5.65 -7.46
CA ILE A 301 15.60 4.32 -7.94
C ILE A 301 14.63 3.31 -7.32
N THR A 302 13.89 2.61 -8.16
CA THR A 302 12.92 1.60 -7.73
C THR A 302 12.87 0.43 -8.71
N ASP A 303 11.94 -0.49 -8.52
CA ASP A 303 11.73 -1.63 -9.41
C ASP A 303 10.23 -1.79 -9.75
N TYR A 304 9.49 -2.58 -9.00
CA TYR A 304 8.09 -2.93 -9.27
C TYR A 304 7.11 -2.25 -8.31
N SER A 305 7.45 -1.09 -7.78
CA SER A 305 6.65 -0.36 -6.79
C SER A 305 5.52 0.44 -7.44
N SER A 306 4.35 0.47 -6.77
CA SER A 306 3.27 1.39 -7.14
C SER A 306 3.53 2.86 -6.76
N SER A 307 4.59 3.15 -6.01
CA SER A 307 5.01 4.52 -5.66
C SER A 307 5.44 5.34 -6.87
N VAL A 308 5.63 4.70 -8.03
CA VAL A 308 5.88 5.39 -9.31
C VAL A 308 4.75 6.36 -9.70
N PHE A 309 3.52 6.12 -9.25
CA PHE A 309 2.41 7.04 -9.54
C PHE A 309 2.54 8.34 -8.74
N GLU A 310 2.92 8.26 -7.47
CA GLU A 310 3.18 9.42 -6.63
C GLU A 310 4.44 10.16 -7.09
N ALA A 311 5.49 9.45 -7.46
CA ALA A 311 6.69 10.05 -8.05
C ALA A 311 6.39 10.78 -9.37
N ALA A 312 5.49 10.23 -10.19
CA ALA A 312 5.06 10.88 -11.43
C ALA A 312 4.25 12.16 -11.19
N ILE A 313 3.43 12.23 -10.12
CA ILE A 313 2.74 13.47 -9.72
C ILE A 313 3.74 14.57 -9.36
N LEU A 314 4.84 14.20 -8.69
CA LEU A 314 5.92 15.10 -8.29
C LEU A 314 6.91 15.40 -9.43
N GLU A 315 6.69 14.86 -10.62
CA GLU A 315 7.63 14.94 -11.75
C GLU A 315 9.05 14.48 -11.37
N LEU A 316 9.17 13.62 -10.36
CA LEU A 316 10.46 13.12 -9.87
C LEU A 316 11.06 12.15 -10.89
N PRO A 317 12.29 12.41 -11.39
CA PRO A 317 12.98 11.47 -12.26
C PRO A 317 13.08 10.07 -11.65
N MET A 318 12.84 9.05 -12.48
CA MET A 318 12.81 7.65 -12.04
C MET A 318 13.77 6.80 -12.86
N LEU A 319 14.49 5.91 -12.18
CA LEU A 319 15.33 4.86 -12.75
C LEU A 319 14.87 3.51 -12.22
N PHE A 320 14.67 2.56 -13.12
CA PHE A 320 14.12 1.25 -12.78
C PHE A 320 15.22 0.18 -12.78
N TYR A 321 15.49 -0.42 -11.61
CA TYR A 321 16.46 -1.50 -11.48
C TYR A 321 15.74 -2.86 -11.42
N ALA A 322 15.58 -3.47 -12.59
CA ALA A 322 14.79 -4.68 -12.79
C ALA A 322 15.68 -5.92 -13.03
N PHE A 323 16.67 -6.17 -12.17
CA PHE A 323 17.66 -7.24 -12.30
C PHE A 323 17.05 -8.66 -12.31
N ASP A 324 15.86 -8.84 -11.77
CA ASP A 324 15.14 -10.11 -11.65
C ASP A 324 13.74 -10.06 -12.29
N GLU A 325 13.55 -9.24 -13.35
CA GLU A 325 12.23 -9.00 -13.97
C GLU A 325 11.48 -10.29 -14.29
N LYS A 326 12.16 -11.26 -14.89
CA LYS A 326 11.54 -12.52 -15.30
C LYS A 326 11.02 -13.33 -14.10
N GLU A 327 11.85 -13.49 -13.06
CA GLU A 327 11.48 -14.21 -11.84
C GLU A 327 10.36 -13.49 -11.09
N TYR A 328 10.42 -12.17 -11.06
CA TYR A 328 9.39 -11.36 -10.39
C TYR A 328 8.05 -11.47 -11.12
N MET A 329 8.03 -11.40 -12.46
CA MET A 329 6.82 -11.54 -13.27
C MET A 329 6.24 -12.96 -13.22
N ASP A 330 7.08 -14.00 -13.08
CA ASP A 330 6.60 -15.38 -12.85
C ASP A 330 5.82 -15.53 -11.53
N SER A 331 6.07 -14.67 -10.55
CA SER A 331 5.43 -14.67 -9.25
C SER A 331 4.27 -13.68 -9.12
N ARG A 332 4.28 -12.60 -9.91
CA ARG A 332 3.32 -11.48 -9.83
C ARG A 332 3.07 -10.90 -11.22
N ASP A 333 1.81 -10.87 -11.62
CA ASP A 333 1.41 -10.27 -12.89
C ASP A 333 1.24 -8.76 -12.78
N PHE A 334 1.37 -8.09 -13.92
CA PHE A 334 1.11 -6.66 -14.09
C PHE A 334 -0.11 -6.45 -14.99
N TYR A 335 -0.77 -5.31 -14.86
CA TYR A 335 -1.85 -4.91 -15.76
C TYR A 335 -1.34 -4.38 -17.10
N PHE A 336 -0.09 -3.92 -17.13
CA PHE A 336 0.55 -3.32 -18.30
C PHE A 336 1.89 -4.00 -18.55
N ASP A 337 2.34 -3.96 -19.81
CA ASP A 337 3.71 -4.34 -20.14
C ASP A 337 4.69 -3.45 -19.39
N TYR A 338 5.58 -4.08 -18.60
CA TYR A 338 6.47 -3.36 -17.70
C TYR A 338 7.36 -2.37 -18.44
N SER A 339 7.98 -2.80 -19.53
CA SER A 339 8.91 -1.99 -20.32
C SER A 339 8.26 -0.79 -21.02
N GLN A 340 6.95 -0.88 -21.30
CA GLN A 340 6.18 0.19 -21.95
C GLN A 340 5.53 1.14 -20.93
N PHE A 341 5.35 0.67 -19.70
CA PHE A 341 4.66 1.43 -18.66
C PHE A 341 5.61 2.31 -17.84
N THR A 342 6.86 1.90 -17.67
CA THR A 342 7.84 2.63 -16.84
C THR A 342 8.19 3.99 -17.44
N PRO A 343 8.03 5.11 -16.71
CA PRO A 343 8.28 6.47 -17.24
C PRO A 343 9.74 6.87 -17.19
N GLY A 344 10.67 5.95 -17.07
CA GLY A 344 12.11 6.20 -17.01
C GLY A 344 12.92 5.02 -17.53
N PRO A 345 14.26 5.15 -17.61
CA PRO A 345 15.12 4.05 -18.03
C PRO A 345 14.95 2.79 -17.17
N VAL A 346 15.05 1.63 -17.80
CA VAL A 346 15.06 0.32 -17.14
C VAL A 346 16.44 -0.32 -17.35
N VAL A 347 17.11 -0.66 -16.26
CA VAL A 347 18.41 -1.35 -16.25
C VAL A 347 18.31 -2.66 -15.50
N THR A 348 19.05 -3.66 -15.98
CA THR A 348 19.00 -5.04 -15.42
C THR A 348 20.28 -5.46 -14.76
N ASP A 349 21.38 -4.75 -14.98
CA ASP A 349 22.66 -5.01 -14.33
C ASP A 349 23.11 -3.83 -13.45
N PHE A 350 23.98 -4.13 -12.50
CA PHE A 350 24.36 -3.18 -11.47
C PHE A 350 25.29 -2.08 -11.98
N GLU A 351 26.17 -2.36 -12.95
CA GLU A 351 27.06 -1.33 -13.52
C GLU A 351 26.25 -0.31 -14.33
N ALA A 352 25.31 -0.80 -15.14
CA ALA A 352 24.39 0.09 -15.86
C ALA A 352 23.55 0.96 -14.90
N LEU A 353 23.13 0.43 -13.74
CA LEU A 353 22.47 1.18 -12.69
C LEU A 353 23.37 2.33 -12.19
N CYS A 354 24.63 2.05 -11.89
CA CYS A 354 25.58 3.05 -11.41
C CYS A 354 25.83 4.15 -12.46
N GLU A 355 26.03 3.78 -13.71
CA GLU A 355 26.30 4.70 -14.80
C GLU A 355 25.08 5.60 -15.11
N GLU A 356 23.90 4.99 -15.24
CA GLU A 356 22.67 5.72 -15.59
C GLU A 356 22.26 6.67 -14.46
N SER A 357 22.37 6.25 -13.20
CA SER A 357 22.03 7.12 -12.05
C SER A 357 22.94 8.34 -11.97
N ALA A 358 24.25 8.17 -12.20
CA ALA A 358 25.20 9.29 -12.23
C ALA A 358 24.93 10.24 -13.39
N ALA A 359 24.62 9.72 -14.59
CA ALA A 359 24.28 10.51 -15.76
C ALA A 359 22.98 11.31 -15.56
N MET A 360 21.93 10.69 -15.00
CA MET A 360 20.66 11.37 -14.70
C MET A 360 20.87 12.52 -13.71
N LEU A 361 21.65 12.33 -12.64
CA LEU A 361 21.94 13.40 -11.68
C LEU A 361 22.71 14.57 -12.29
N GLN A 362 23.63 14.31 -13.24
CA GLN A 362 24.35 15.37 -13.95
C GLN A 362 23.42 16.18 -14.85
N ASN A 363 22.48 15.53 -15.53
CA ASN A 363 21.53 16.19 -16.42
C ASN A 363 20.53 17.08 -15.67
N ILE A 364 20.11 16.71 -14.45
CA ILE A 364 19.22 17.52 -13.61
C ILE A 364 19.86 18.87 -13.27
N VAL A 365 21.16 18.90 -13.00
CA VAL A 365 21.91 20.16 -12.72
C VAL A 365 21.98 21.07 -13.95
N SER A 366 21.97 20.50 -15.16
CA SER A 366 22.07 21.28 -16.40
C SER A 366 20.74 21.93 -16.82
N ALA A 367 19.63 21.50 -16.22
CA ALA A 367 18.27 21.94 -16.55
C ALA A 367 17.72 23.03 -15.60
N ASN A 368 18.39 23.26 -14.45
CA ASN A 368 18.11 24.34 -13.48
C ASN A 368 19.13 25.48 -13.60
#